data_0e581274c4501ae2043a30234b386eb0
#
_entry.id   0e581274c4501ae2043a30234b386eb0
#
_cell.length_a   1.000
_cell.length_b   1.000
_cell.length_c   1.000
_cell.angle_alpha   90.00
_cell.angle_beta   90.00
_cell.angle_gamma   90.00
#
_symmetry.space_group_name_H-M   'P 1'
#
loop_
_entity.id
_entity.type
_entity.pdbx_description
1 polymer ?
#
loop_
_entity_poly.entity_id
_entity_poly.type
_entity_poly.pdbx_seq_one_letter_code
_entity_poly.pdbx_strand_id
1 'polypeptide(L)'
;MALPLASNKPLLASLTEKSVLMHVVVVVLGSLLLAAASQIQVPFIPVPMTMQTFGVLTVGAIGGRRLGVETIALWLVLAAIGLPFLAGGAGGHAIFVGPTAGYLLGFLIAGYVVGWLVERGAARNLVALVGSLVLGEVILMGLGAVWLGYLYGAAVAWNSGVAPFLLGDALKIALVASTVLASNRLRKAA
;
A
#
# COMPACT_ATOMS: atom_id res chain seq x y z
N MET A 1 12.50 -0.88 37.22
CA MET A 1 11.92 -2.01 36.48
C MET A 1 11.61 -1.52 35.08
N ALA A 2 12.48 -1.80 34.10
CA ALA A 2 12.30 -1.34 32.72
C ALA A 2 11.18 -2.16 32.10
N LEU A 3 10.10 -1.50 31.66
CA LEU A 3 9.06 -2.12 30.86
C LEU A 3 9.69 -2.72 29.60
N PRO A 4 9.41 -3.99 29.25
CA PRO A 4 9.93 -4.58 28.03
C PRO A 4 9.52 -3.71 26.85
N LEU A 5 10.51 -3.20 26.12
CA LEU A 5 10.30 -2.40 24.92
C LEU A 5 9.43 -3.22 23.97
N ALA A 6 8.24 -2.71 23.65
CA ALA A 6 7.35 -3.35 22.69
C ALA A 6 8.14 -3.68 21.42
N SER A 7 8.08 -4.94 20.98
CA SER A 7 8.79 -5.40 19.78
C SER A 7 8.57 -4.44 18.61
N ASN A 8 9.64 -4.05 17.93
CA ASN A 8 9.59 -3.22 16.71
C ASN A 8 9.03 -3.99 15.51
N LYS A 9 8.74 -5.28 15.67
CA LYS A 9 8.28 -6.13 14.57
C LYS A 9 6.85 -5.79 14.21
N PRO A 10 6.54 -5.62 12.93
CA PRO A 10 5.18 -5.49 12.44
C PRO A 10 4.31 -6.68 12.85
N LEU A 11 3.00 -6.47 13.01
CA LEU A 11 2.08 -7.47 13.56
C LEU A 11 2.13 -8.78 12.76
N LEU A 12 1.91 -8.71 11.45
CA LEU A 12 1.86 -9.91 10.60
C LEU A 12 3.23 -10.59 10.47
N ALA A 13 4.31 -9.82 10.42
CA ALA A 13 5.66 -10.38 10.37
C ALA A 13 5.93 -11.27 11.60
N SER A 14 5.48 -10.88 12.79
CA SER A 14 5.65 -11.66 14.01
C SER A 14 4.86 -12.99 14.01
N LEU A 15 3.71 -13.02 13.33
CA LEU A 15 2.87 -14.22 13.21
C LEU A 15 3.44 -15.22 12.20
N THR A 16 4.12 -14.74 11.17
CA THR A 16 4.61 -15.56 10.06
C THR A 16 6.01 -16.14 10.25
N GLU A 17 6.78 -15.65 11.22
CA GLU A 17 8.16 -16.11 11.48
C GLU A 17 8.26 -17.62 11.83
N LYS A 18 7.21 -18.20 12.41
CA LYS A 18 7.24 -19.57 12.93
C LYS A 18 6.78 -20.63 11.95
N SER A 19 6.17 -20.25 10.82
CA SER A 19 5.58 -21.20 9.86
C SER A 19 5.59 -20.64 8.45
N VAL A 20 6.22 -21.37 7.53
CA VAL A 20 6.20 -21.08 6.09
C VAL A 20 4.77 -21.12 5.54
N LEU A 21 3.95 -22.08 5.99
CA LEU A 21 2.55 -22.16 5.59
C LEU A 21 1.78 -20.91 5.99
N MET A 22 1.96 -20.44 7.24
CA MET A 22 1.32 -19.21 7.71
C MET A 22 1.79 -17.99 6.89
N HIS A 23 3.07 -17.92 6.56
CA HIS A 23 3.61 -16.86 5.71
C HIS A 23 2.92 -16.83 4.34
N VAL A 24 2.85 -17.97 3.66
CA VAL A 24 2.19 -18.09 2.35
C VAL A 24 0.70 -17.73 2.46
N VAL A 25 0.00 -18.23 3.47
CA VAL A 25 -1.43 -17.91 3.69
C VAL A 25 -1.63 -16.41 3.86
N VAL A 26 -0.82 -15.74 4.67
CA VAL A 26 -0.93 -14.28 4.89
C VAL A 26 -0.65 -13.49 3.60
N VAL A 27 0.36 -13.88 2.83
CA VAL A 27 0.68 -13.24 1.55
C VAL A 27 -0.47 -13.40 0.56
N VAL A 28 -1.04 -14.60 0.43
CA VAL A 28 -2.17 -14.86 -0.47
C VAL A 28 -3.42 -14.10 -0.03
N LEU A 29 -3.80 -14.17 1.24
CA LEU A 29 -4.96 -13.45 1.75
C LEU A 29 -4.79 -11.94 1.63
N GLY A 30 -3.60 -11.42 1.90
CA GLY A 30 -3.27 -10.01 1.71
C GLY A 30 -3.40 -9.57 0.25
N SER A 31 -2.95 -10.40 -0.70
CA SER A 31 -3.09 -10.14 -2.14
C SER A 31 -4.56 -10.13 -2.57
N LEU A 32 -5.39 -11.03 -2.04
CA LEU A 32 -6.82 -11.05 -2.29
C LEU A 32 -7.53 -9.82 -1.70
N LEU A 33 -7.11 -9.36 -0.51
CA LEU A 33 -7.60 -8.11 0.08
C LEU A 33 -7.23 -6.90 -0.76
N LEU A 34 -6.01 -6.85 -1.34
CA LEU A 34 -5.62 -5.80 -2.29
C LEU A 34 -6.48 -5.85 -3.55
N ALA A 35 -6.76 -7.03 -4.09
CA ALA A 35 -7.65 -7.20 -5.22
C ALA A 35 -9.08 -6.71 -4.92
N ALA A 36 -9.61 -7.02 -3.73
CA ALA A 36 -10.93 -6.53 -3.28
C ALA A 36 -10.93 -5.00 -3.11
N ALA A 37 -9.90 -4.42 -2.48
CA ALA A 37 -9.73 -2.98 -2.34
C ALA A 37 -9.65 -2.26 -3.70
N SER A 38 -9.12 -2.93 -4.72
CA SER A 38 -9.05 -2.41 -6.09
C SER A 38 -10.42 -2.22 -6.74
N GLN A 39 -11.43 -2.99 -6.32
CA GLN A 39 -12.78 -2.87 -6.88
C GLN A 39 -13.57 -1.71 -6.26
N ILE A 40 -13.12 -1.18 -5.11
CA ILE A 40 -13.71 0.01 -4.49
C ILE A 40 -13.08 1.23 -5.15
N GLN A 41 -13.81 1.83 -6.08
CA GLN A 41 -13.28 2.92 -6.90
C GLN A 41 -14.31 4.01 -7.21
N VAL A 42 -13.80 5.23 -7.42
CA VAL A 42 -14.49 6.31 -8.13
C VAL A 42 -13.86 6.41 -9.51
N PRO A 43 -14.65 6.24 -10.58
CA PRO A 43 -14.11 6.22 -11.93
C PRO A 43 -13.71 7.63 -12.37
N PHE A 44 -12.41 7.90 -12.44
CA PHE A 44 -11.82 9.06 -13.11
C PHE A 44 -11.04 8.61 -14.34
N ILE A 45 -10.87 9.51 -15.31
CA ILE A 45 -10.09 9.27 -16.51
C ILE A 45 -8.91 10.26 -16.52
N PRO A 46 -7.69 9.81 -16.80
CA PRO A 46 -7.26 8.45 -17.20
C PRO A 46 -6.92 7.51 -16.03
N VAL A 47 -6.96 7.99 -14.77
CA VAL A 47 -6.58 7.21 -13.59
C VAL A 47 -7.73 7.17 -12.59
N PRO A 48 -8.30 5.99 -12.26
CA PRO A 48 -9.37 5.88 -11.28
C PRO A 48 -8.86 6.09 -9.85
N MET A 49 -9.66 6.72 -9.00
CA MET A 49 -9.41 6.77 -7.56
C MET A 49 -9.89 5.47 -6.92
N THR A 50 -9.03 4.78 -6.20
CA THR A 50 -9.33 3.46 -5.62
C THR A 50 -8.93 3.37 -4.15
N MET A 51 -9.37 2.30 -3.48
CA MET A 51 -8.86 1.93 -2.14
C MET A 51 -7.53 1.15 -2.19
N GLN A 52 -6.90 1.01 -3.37
CA GLN A 52 -5.60 0.34 -3.52
C GLN A 52 -4.52 0.98 -2.64
N THR A 53 -4.43 2.31 -2.63
CA THR A 53 -3.48 3.06 -1.82
C THR A 53 -3.63 2.74 -0.33
N PHE A 54 -4.86 2.74 0.18
CA PHE A 54 -5.16 2.33 1.55
C PHE A 54 -4.67 0.91 1.83
N GLY A 55 -4.97 -0.04 0.94
CA GLY A 55 -4.54 -1.43 1.06
C GLY A 55 -3.02 -1.58 1.08
N VAL A 56 -2.33 -0.97 0.12
CA VAL A 56 -0.86 -1.01 -0.02
C VAL A 56 -0.15 -0.44 1.21
N LEU A 57 -0.55 0.75 1.66
CA LEU A 57 0.04 1.38 2.84
C LEU A 57 -0.24 0.57 4.11
N THR A 58 -1.45 -0.01 4.22
CA THR A 58 -1.82 -0.88 5.35
C THR A 58 -0.98 -2.15 5.36
N VAL A 59 -0.87 -2.84 4.24
CA VAL A 59 -0.07 -4.08 4.12
C VAL A 59 1.40 -3.81 4.41
N GLY A 60 1.96 -2.71 3.89
CA GLY A 60 3.32 -2.27 4.21
C GLY A 60 3.50 -2.01 5.71
N ALA A 61 2.59 -1.24 6.33
CA ALA A 61 2.69 -0.87 7.73
C ALA A 61 2.50 -2.04 8.70
N ILE A 62 1.59 -2.98 8.43
CA ILE A 62 1.29 -4.12 9.31
C ILE A 62 2.18 -5.33 9.01
N GLY A 63 2.55 -5.54 7.75
CA GLY A 63 3.40 -6.65 7.29
C GLY A 63 4.89 -6.38 7.39
N GLY A 64 5.29 -5.11 7.39
CA GLY A 64 6.69 -4.72 7.27
C GLY A 64 7.20 -4.80 5.83
N ARG A 65 8.49 -4.47 5.65
CA ARG A 65 9.06 -4.33 4.30
C ARG A 65 9.02 -5.61 3.47
N ARG A 66 9.30 -6.77 4.10
CA ARG A 66 9.39 -8.05 3.37
C ARG A 66 8.01 -8.59 3.02
N LEU A 67 7.20 -8.88 4.03
CA LEU A 67 5.86 -9.44 3.84
C LEU A 67 4.96 -8.48 3.03
N GLY A 68 5.07 -7.16 3.28
CA GLY A 68 4.34 -6.14 2.54
C GLY A 68 4.67 -6.16 1.05
N VAL A 69 5.97 -6.17 0.69
CA VAL A 69 6.39 -6.23 -0.71
C VAL A 69 5.99 -7.54 -1.37
N GLU A 70 6.18 -8.69 -0.69
CA GLU A 70 5.78 -10.01 -1.21
C GLU A 70 4.27 -10.05 -1.52
N THR A 71 3.45 -9.48 -0.64
CA THR A 71 1.99 -9.38 -0.83
C THR A 71 1.62 -8.51 -2.02
N ILE A 72 2.21 -7.31 -2.12
CA ILE A 72 1.96 -6.38 -3.22
C ILE A 72 2.47 -6.97 -4.54
N ALA A 73 3.66 -7.58 -4.53
CA ALA A 73 4.23 -8.22 -5.71
C ALA A 73 3.36 -9.38 -6.21
N LEU A 74 2.89 -10.25 -5.32
CA LEU A 74 1.98 -11.34 -5.69
C LEU A 74 0.70 -10.80 -6.32
N TRP A 75 0.06 -9.80 -5.71
CA TRP A 75 -1.12 -9.15 -6.28
C TRP A 75 -0.88 -8.61 -7.68
N LEU A 76 0.23 -7.89 -7.91
CA LEU A 76 0.58 -7.34 -9.22
C LEU A 76 0.93 -8.44 -10.24
N VAL A 77 1.62 -9.51 -9.83
CA VAL A 77 1.91 -10.65 -10.71
C VAL A 77 0.62 -11.36 -11.13
N LEU A 78 -0.30 -11.59 -10.21
CA LEU A 78 -1.61 -12.18 -10.51
C LEU A 78 -2.41 -11.29 -11.47
N ALA A 79 -2.36 -9.97 -11.29
CA ALA A 79 -2.95 -9.03 -12.24
C ALA A 79 -2.25 -9.09 -13.61
N ALA A 80 -0.91 -9.18 -13.65
CA ALA A 80 -0.14 -9.22 -14.91
C ALA A 80 -0.45 -10.46 -15.77
N ILE A 81 -0.69 -11.61 -15.15
CA ILE A 81 -1.10 -12.84 -15.86
C ILE A 81 -2.57 -12.86 -16.29
N GLY A 82 -3.32 -11.77 -16.02
CA GLY A 82 -4.68 -11.58 -16.54
C GLY A 82 -5.80 -11.72 -15.55
N LEU A 83 -5.54 -11.95 -14.26
CA LEU A 83 -6.59 -11.95 -13.25
C LEU A 83 -7.19 -10.54 -13.07
N PRO A 84 -8.51 -10.40 -12.86
CA PRO A 84 -9.20 -9.11 -12.76
C PRO A 84 -8.97 -8.44 -11.40
N PHE A 85 -7.71 -8.25 -11.02
CA PHE A 85 -7.30 -7.85 -9.67
C PHE A 85 -7.02 -6.35 -9.52
N LEU A 86 -7.01 -5.59 -10.64
CA LEU A 86 -6.84 -4.14 -10.61
C LEU A 86 -8.19 -3.41 -10.73
N ALA A 87 -8.14 -2.09 -10.67
CA ALA A 87 -9.31 -1.22 -10.72
C ALA A 87 -10.23 -1.56 -11.89
N GLY A 88 -11.53 -1.67 -11.61
CA GLY A 88 -12.54 -2.01 -12.62
C GLY A 88 -12.41 -3.43 -13.20
N GLY A 89 -11.81 -4.35 -12.46
CA GLY A 89 -11.58 -5.73 -12.93
C GLY A 89 -10.49 -5.83 -13.99
N ALA A 90 -9.63 -4.82 -14.11
CA ALA A 90 -8.56 -4.82 -15.07
C ALA A 90 -7.46 -5.84 -14.71
N GLY A 91 -6.83 -6.41 -15.74
CA GLY A 91 -5.72 -7.36 -15.67
C GLY A 91 -4.99 -7.46 -17.00
N GLY A 92 -3.89 -8.21 -17.01
CA GLY A 92 -3.04 -8.41 -18.18
C GLY A 92 -1.87 -7.41 -18.26
N HIS A 93 -0.87 -7.80 -19.06
CA HIS A 93 0.40 -7.07 -19.16
C HIS A 93 0.26 -5.64 -19.71
N ALA A 94 -0.76 -5.36 -20.51
CA ALA A 94 -0.96 -4.04 -21.13
C ALA A 94 -1.15 -2.91 -20.09
N ILE A 95 -1.64 -3.22 -18.88
CA ILE A 95 -1.85 -2.22 -17.83
C ILE A 95 -0.53 -1.68 -17.29
N PHE A 96 0.54 -2.47 -17.37
CA PHE A 96 1.87 -2.08 -16.89
C PHE A 96 2.62 -1.14 -17.84
N VAL A 97 2.03 -0.82 -18.98
CA VAL A 97 2.48 0.23 -19.90
C VAL A 97 1.43 1.32 -20.11
N GLY A 98 0.25 1.16 -19.50
CA GLY A 98 -0.85 2.11 -19.53
C GLY A 98 -0.68 3.30 -18.57
N PRO A 99 -1.70 4.18 -18.48
CA PRO A 99 -1.66 5.39 -17.65
C PRO A 99 -1.34 5.17 -16.18
N THR A 100 -1.69 3.99 -15.64
CA THR A 100 -1.54 3.65 -14.23
C THR A 100 -0.20 2.98 -13.90
N ALA A 101 0.65 2.67 -14.88
CA ALA A 101 1.87 1.89 -14.69
C ALA A 101 2.83 2.49 -13.65
N GLY A 102 3.02 3.80 -13.65
CA GLY A 102 3.84 4.49 -12.66
C GLY A 102 3.33 4.33 -11.22
N TYR A 103 2.01 4.31 -11.03
CA TYR A 103 1.39 4.06 -9.72
C TYR A 103 1.59 2.61 -9.27
N LEU A 104 1.51 1.63 -10.20
CA LEU A 104 1.75 0.22 -9.88
C LEU A 104 3.18 0.00 -9.39
N LEU A 105 4.17 0.62 -10.03
CA LEU A 105 5.55 0.64 -9.54
C LEU A 105 5.65 1.34 -8.19
N GLY A 106 4.95 2.46 -8.05
CA GLY A 106 4.85 3.23 -6.81
C GLY A 106 4.33 2.42 -5.63
N PHE A 107 3.38 1.51 -5.84
CA PHE A 107 2.86 0.62 -4.80
C PHE A 107 3.95 -0.25 -4.17
N LEU A 108 4.82 -0.85 -4.97
CA LEU A 108 5.93 -1.67 -4.47
C LEU A 108 6.91 -0.85 -3.63
N ILE A 109 7.31 0.31 -4.14
CA ILE A 109 8.29 1.17 -3.47
C ILE A 109 7.70 1.78 -2.21
N ALA A 110 6.47 2.29 -2.26
CA ALA A 110 5.78 2.85 -1.11
C ALA A 110 5.57 1.80 -0.01
N GLY A 111 5.10 0.59 -0.37
CA GLY A 111 4.93 -0.51 0.57
C GLY A 111 6.23 -0.91 1.26
N TYR A 112 7.33 -0.97 0.51
CA TYR A 112 8.67 -1.22 1.07
C TYR A 112 9.09 -0.11 2.05
N VAL A 113 9.02 1.15 1.63
CA VAL A 113 9.49 2.30 2.44
C VAL A 113 8.68 2.42 3.72
N VAL A 114 7.36 2.34 3.64
CA VAL A 114 6.48 2.38 4.83
C VAL A 114 6.79 1.21 5.75
N GLY A 115 6.89 -0.01 5.23
CA GLY A 115 7.22 -1.18 6.02
C GLY A 115 8.57 -1.05 6.72
N TRP A 116 9.58 -0.55 6.02
CA TRP A 116 10.92 -0.32 6.56
C TRP A 116 10.94 0.74 7.67
N LEU A 117 10.18 1.84 7.52
CA LEU A 117 10.06 2.87 8.56
C LEU A 117 9.32 2.35 9.79
N VAL A 118 8.28 1.54 9.61
CA VAL A 118 7.56 0.91 10.72
C VAL A 118 8.45 -0.07 11.47
N GLU A 119 9.24 -0.89 10.79
CA GLU A 119 10.24 -1.77 11.42
C GLU A 119 11.28 -0.98 12.24
N ARG A 120 11.56 0.27 11.86
CA ARG A 120 12.42 1.20 12.60
C ARG A 120 11.72 1.93 13.74
N GLY A 121 10.44 1.64 13.97
CA GLY A 121 9.70 2.14 15.11
C GLY A 121 8.75 3.30 14.80
N ALA A 122 8.51 3.66 13.53
CA ALA A 122 7.56 4.74 13.18
C ALA A 122 6.16 4.49 13.77
N ALA A 123 5.71 3.23 13.88
CA ALA A 123 4.40 2.89 14.46
C ALA A 123 4.27 3.11 15.98
N ARG A 124 5.34 3.54 16.67
CA ARG A 124 5.31 3.88 18.12
C ARG A 124 4.84 5.29 18.40
N ASN A 125 4.97 6.19 17.45
CA ASN A 125 4.61 7.60 17.55
C ASN A 125 3.67 7.95 16.41
N LEU A 126 2.54 8.58 16.71
CA LEU A 126 1.55 8.96 15.70
C LEU A 126 2.13 9.87 14.62
N VAL A 127 2.94 10.85 15.00
CA VAL A 127 3.57 11.79 14.04
C VAL A 127 4.52 11.06 13.10
N ALA A 128 5.36 10.15 13.64
CA ALA A 128 6.28 9.36 12.83
C ALA A 128 5.52 8.37 11.91
N LEU A 129 4.43 7.77 12.40
CA LEU A 129 3.57 6.90 11.58
C LEU A 129 2.94 7.68 10.43
N VAL A 130 2.27 8.79 10.72
CA VAL A 130 1.64 9.63 9.69
C VAL A 130 2.70 10.14 8.72
N GLY A 131 3.85 10.61 9.19
CA GLY A 131 4.97 11.03 8.33
C GLY A 131 5.45 9.91 7.40
N SER A 132 5.54 8.67 7.87
CA SER A 132 5.92 7.52 7.04
C SER A 132 4.86 7.20 5.97
N LEU A 133 3.57 7.31 6.32
CA LEU A 133 2.47 7.09 5.39
C LEU A 133 2.41 8.19 4.32
N VAL A 134 2.58 9.46 4.73
CA VAL A 134 2.67 10.59 3.80
C VAL A 134 3.85 10.43 2.85
N LEU A 135 5.03 10.00 3.34
CA LEU A 135 6.18 9.74 2.47
C LEU A 135 5.88 8.61 1.47
N GLY A 136 5.22 7.53 1.91
CA GLY A 136 4.78 6.45 1.03
C GLY A 136 3.83 6.97 -0.07
N GLU A 137 2.87 7.81 0.31
CA GLU A 137 1.94 8.43 -0.63
C GLU A 137 2.63 9.36 -1.63
N VAL A 138 3.56 10.20 -1.17
CA VAL A 138 4.34 11.09 -2.04
C VAL A 138 5.16 10.29 -3.06
N ILE A 139 5.77 9.17 -2.65
CA ILE A 139 6.50 8.28 -3.56
C ILE A 139 5.56 7.69 -4.61
N LEU A 140 4.43 7.16 -4.17
CA LEU A 140 3.43 6.53 -5.03
C LEU A 140 2.88 7.52 -6.06
N MET A 141 2.37 8.66 -5.58
CA MET A 141 1.81 9.71 -6.43
C MET A 141 2.87 10.34 -7.33
N GLY A 142 4.09 10.54 -6.81
CA GLY A 142 5.20 11.09 -7.58
C GLY A 142 5.56 10.22 -8.78
N LEU A 143 5.73 8.90 -8.58
CA LEU A 143 6.01 7.96 -9.67
C LEU A 143 4.85 7.87 -10.67
N GLY A 144 3.62 7.86 -10.17
CA GLY A 144 2.42 7.91 -11.01
C GLY A 144 2.35 9.18 -11.85
N ALA A 145 2.57 10.33 -11.23
CA ALA A 145 2.55 11.64 -11.91
C ALA A 145 3.66 11.79 -12.94
N VAL A 146 4.89 11.33 -12.63
CA VAL A 146 6.01 11.33 -13.58
C VAL A 146 5.68 10.49 -14.82
N TRP A 147 5.17 9.29 -14.62
CA TRP A 147 4.78 8.41 -15.71
C TRP A 147 3.63 8.99 -16.54
N LEU A 148 2.59 9.48 -15.88
CA LEU A 148 1.44 10.09 -16.54
C LEU A 148 1.83 11.36 -17.30
N GLY A 149 2.75 12.15 -16.72
CA GLY A 149 3.31 13.35 -17.36
C GLY A 149 4.13 13.03 -18.60
N TYR A 150 4.86 11.92 -18.59
CA TYR A 150 5.57 11.41 -19.77
C TYR A 150 4.59 11.04 -20.90
N LEU A 151 3.46 10.41 -20.57
CA LEU A 151 2.49 9.96 -21.58
C LEU A 151 1.60 11.09 -22.12
N TYR A 152 1.14 12.01 -21.25
CA TYR A 152 0.06 12.94 -21.56
C TYR A 152 0.37 14.42 -21.23
N GLY A 153 1.58 14.68 -20.73
CA GLY A 153 2.02 16.02 -20.34
C GLY A 153 1.71 16.39 -18.88
N ALA A 154 2.44 17.39 -18.37
CA ALA A 154 2.41 17.78 -16.95
C ALA A 154 1.03 18.27 -16.48
N ALA A 155 0.28 18.96 -17.34
CA ALA A 155 -1.06 19.45 -16.99
C ALA A 155 -2.02 18.29 -16.70
N VAL A 156 -2.00 17.22 -17.51
CA VAL A 156 -2.82 16.02 -17.27
C VAL A 156 -2.36 15.28 -16.02
N ALA A 157 -1.06 15.16 -15.82
CA ALA A 157 -0.50 14.53 -14.62
C ALA A 157 -0.98 15.22 -13.35
N TRP A 158 -0.99 16.55 -13.31
CA TRP A 158 -1.47 17.30 -12.16
C TRP A 158 -3.00 17.23 -12.02
N ASN A 159 -3.75 17.62 -13.06
CA ASN A 159 -5.19 17.80 -12.97
C ASN A 159 -5.99 16.49 -12.86
N SER A 160 -5.44 15.39 -13.40
CA SER A 160 -6.12 14.09 -13.44
C SER A 160 -5.38 12.98 -12.70
N GLY A 161 -4.10 13.19 -12.37
CA GLY A 161 -3.26 12.18 -11.70
C GLY A 161 -2.91 12.51 -10.25
N VAL A 162 -3.01 13.77 -9.81
CA VAL A 162 -2.63 14.19 -8.45
C VAL A 162 -3.75 14.94 -7.76
N ALA A 163 -4.16 16.09 -8.28
CA ALA A 163 -5.04 17.02 -7.58
C ALA A 163 -6.37 16.39 -7.08
N PRO A 164 -7.09 15.55 -7.86
CA PRO A 164 -8.34 14.95 -7.43
C PRO A 164 -8.16 13.95 -6.26
N PHE A 165 -6.95 13.41 -6.08
CA PHE A 165 -6.67 12.35 -5.11
C PHE A 165 -6.32 12.90 -3.73
N LEU A 166 -5.79 14.13 -3.62
CA LEU A 166 -5.21 14.69 -2.40
C LEU A 166 -6.12 14.57 -1.17
N LEU A 167 -7.40 14.91 -1.32
CA LEU A 167 -8.34 14.83 -0.20
C LEU A 167 -8.65 13.37 0.16
N GLY A 168 -8.89 12.53 -0.85
CA GLY A 168 -9.14 11.10 -0.65
C GLY A 168 -7.96 10.39 0.01
N ASP A 169 -6.74 10.73 -0.39
CA ASP A 169 -5.52 10.13 0.13
C ASP A 169 -5.23 10.59 1.56
N ALA A 170 -5.52 11.85 1.91
CA ALA A 170 -5.46 12.31 3.29
C ALA A 170 -6.41 11.50 4.20
N LEU A 171 -7.62 11.20 3.76
CA LEU A 171 -8.56 10.34 4.49
C LEU A 171 -8.06 8.90 4.59
N LYS A 172 -7.50 8.34 3.51
CA LYS A 172 -6.91 6.99 3.53
C LYS A 172 -5.74 6.90 4.48
N ILE A 173 -4.85 7.90 4.51
CA ILE A 173 -3.74 7.97 5.48
C ILE A 173 -4.28 7.93 6.91
N ALA A 174 -5.33 8.70 7.23
CA ALA A 174 -5.95 8.68 8.55
C ALA A 174 -6.54 7.29 8.90
N LEU A 175 -7.17 6.63 7.94
CA LEU A 175 -7.70 5.26 8.09
C LEU A 175 -6.57 4.25 8.31
N VAL A 176 -5.48 4.31 7.53
CA VAL A 176 -4.30 3.44 7.71
C VAL A 176 -3.71 3.65 9.10
N ALA A 177 -3.49 4.90 9.52
CA ALA A 177 -2.96 5.21 10.84
C ALA A 177 -3.83 4.63 11.95
N SER A 178 -5.15 4.79 11.84
CA SER A 178 -6.13 4.23 12.79
C SER A 178 -6.07 2.70 12.83
N THR A 179 -5.98 2.03 11.68
CA THR A 179 -5.87 0.57 11.56
C THR A 179 -4.58 0.06 12.21
N VAL A 180 -3.45 0.71 11.97
CA VAL A 180 -2.15 0.36 12.57
C VAL A 180 -2.18 0.53 14.08
N LEU A 181 -2.74 1.64 14.58
CA LEU A 181 -2.88 1.88 16.00
C LEU A 181 -3.80 0.87 16.70
N ALA A 182 -4.93 0.52 16.06
CA ALA A 182 -5.82 -0.53 16.56
C ALA A 182 -5.11 -1.89 16.63
N SER A 183 -4.39 -2.28 15.59
CA SER A 183 -3.61 -3.53 15.55
C SER A 183 -2.55 -3.60 16.66
N ASN A 184 -1.87 -2.48 16.94
CA ASN A 184 -0.89 -2.37 18.02
C ASN A 184 -1.53 -2.48 19.42
N ARG A 185 -2.75 -1.99 19.60
CA ARG A 185 -3.50 -2.13 20.87
C ARG A 185 -3.89 -3.58 21.11
N LEU A 186 -4.42 -4.27 20.10
CA LEU A 186 -4.78 -5.70 20.18
C LEU A 186 -3.57 -6.55 20.56
N ARG A 187 -2.41 -6.29 19.97
CA ARG A 187 -1.17 -7.00 20.31
C ARG A 187 -0.70 -6.81 21.74
N LYS A 188 -1.01 -5.68 22.37
CA LYS A 188 -0.65 -5.41 23.77
C LYS A 188 -1.61 -6.09 24.76
N ALA A 189 -2.83 -6.41 24.30
CA ALA A 189 -3.87 -7.02 25.11
C ALA A 189 -3.82 -8.58 25.07
N ALA A 190 -3.14 -9.16 24.08
CA ALA A 190 -2.92 -10.60 23.92
C ALA A 190 -1.55 -11.03 24.50
#